data_dc93ab2bf6c8e95ad14327aa047e3be7
#
_entry.id   dc93ab2bf6c8e95ad14327aa047e3be7
#
_cell.length_a   1.000
_cell.length_b   1.000
_cell.length_c   1.000
_cell.angle_alpha   90.00
_cell.angle_beta   90.00
_cell.angle_gamma   90.00
#
_symmetry.space_group_name_H-M   'P 1'
#
loop_
_entity.id
_entity.type
_entity.pdbx_description
1 polymer ?
#
loop_
_entity_poly.entity_id
_entity_poly.type
_entity_poly.pdbx_seq_one_letter_code
_entity_poly.pdbx_strand_id
1 'polypeptide(L)'
;VDHSTGEIIHEEILTPEDSGGMCRVFEGRNIYTEIAAGGKIYLEKAVADHLEQYPVPSHHVWFIEAGRQIVIDKPSRYFSENGIGIEKVNMYGIPAGLQQQIYDEVEHSGVAHITDPVGENMQFFPQGLDRTRGIRKLLDKLGISMEQVMSIGDSVLDAEAVRASGVGVVVGNAPQWLKDEADFVTAPF
;
A
#
# COMPACT_ATOMS: atom_id res chain seq x y z
N VAL A 1 2.35 -9.83 11.14
CA VAL A 1 3.35 -10.90 11.38
C VAL A 1 3.74 -10.89 12.85
N ASP A 2 3.82 -12.05 13.46
CA ASP A 2 4.42 -12.23 14.79
C ASP A 2 5.95 -12.29 14.64
N HIS A 3 6.65 -11.27 15.10
CA HIS A 3 8.11 -11.17 14.94
C HIS A 3 8.91 -12.18 15.76
N SER A 4 8.31 -12.81 16.77
CA SER A 4 8.98 -13.84 17.59
C SER A 4 8.96 -15.21 16.94
N THR A 5 7.95 -15.50 16.14
CA THR A 5 7.73 -16.80 15.51
C THR A 5 7.86 -16.78 13.99
N GLY A 6 7.74 -15.60 13.36
CA GLY A 6 7.59 -15.42 11.92
C GLY A 6 6.20 -15.80 11.38
N GLU A 7 5.24 -16.10 12.25
CA GLU A 7 3.88 -16.48 11.86
C GLU A 7 3.16 -15.29 11.19
N ILE A 8 2.54 -15.52 10.03
CA ILE A 8 1.65 -14.56 9.40
C ILE A 8 0.30 -14.63 10.12
N ILE A 9 -0.01 -13.61 10.91
CA ILE A 9 -1.29 -13.51 11.65
C ILE A 9 -2.44 -13.20 10.69
N HIS A 10 -2.19 -12.31 9.74
CA HIS A 10 -3.13 -11.89 8.70
C HIS A 10 -2.38 -11.28 7.53
N GLU A 11 -2.88 -11.49 6.33
CA GLU A 11 -2.45 -10.81 5.12
C GLU A 11 -3.65 -10.58 4.19
N GLU A 12 -3.62 -9.51 3.45
CA GLU A 12 -4.55 -9.21 2.35
C GLU A 12 -3.71 -8.95 1.11
N ILE A 13 -3.78 -9.86 0.16
CA ILE A 13 -2.94 -9.87 -1.04
C ILE A 13 -3.80 -10.14 -2.27
N LEU A 14 -3.36 -9.62 -3.42
CA LEU A 14 -3.84 -10.09 -4.71
C LEU A 14 -3.44 -11.56 -4.90
N THR A 15 -4.25 -12.34 -5.60
CA THR A 15 -3.79 -13.68 -6.02
C THR A 15 -2.53 -13.54 -6.90
N PRO A 16 -1.69 -14.57 -7.02
CA PRO A 16 -0.52 -14.50 -7.91
C PRO A 16 -0.86 -14.20 -9.37
N GLU A 17 -2.00 -14.69 -9.86
CA GLU A 17 -2.50 -14.41 -11.20
C GLU A 17 -2.92 -12.95 -11.35
N ASP A 18 -3.71 -12.43 -10.41
CA ASP A 18 -4.12 -11.02 -10.38
C ASP A 18 -2.92 -10.09 -10.21
N SER A 19 -1.93 -10.48 -9.38
CA SER A 19 -0.68 -9.74 -9.20
C SER A 19 0.07 -9.59 -10.52
N GLY A 20 0.24 -10.66 -11.27
CA GLY A 20 0.82 -10.61 -12.62
C GLY A 20 -0.02 -9.77 -13.58
N GLY A 21 -1.35 -9.86 -13.49
CA GLY A 21 -2.29 -9.02 -14.26
C GLY A 21 -2.10 -7.54 -13.98
N MET A 22 -2.10 -7.17 -12.71
CA MET A 22 -1.98 -5.78 -12.26
C MET A 22 -0.62 -5.15 -12.57
N CYS A 23 0.46 -5.94 -12.59
CA CYS A 23 1.78 -5.41 -12.98
C CYS A 23 1.81 -4.85 -14.41
N ARG A 24 0.94 -5.29 -15.32
CA ARG A 24 0.87 -4.75 -16.68
C ARG A 24 0.43 -3.29 -16.74
N VAL A 25 -0.19 -2.80 -15.68
CA VAL A 25 -0.64 -1.40 -15.56
C VAL A 25 0.55 -0.43 -15.58
N PHE A 26 1.71 -0.84 -15.08
CA PHE A 26 2.90 0.04 -15.00
C PHE A 26 4.12 -0.51 -15.73
N GLU A 27 4.20 -1.82 -15.98
CA GLU A 27 5.35 -2.48 -16.61
C GLU A 27 5.70 -1.83 -17.97
N GLY A 28 6.95 -1.38 -18.11
CA GLY A 28 7.46 -0.75 -19.33
C GLY A 28 6.94 0.66 -19.61
N ARG A 29 6.23 1.30 -18.67
CA ARG A 29 5.69 2.67 -18.85
C ARG A 29 6.60 3.78 -18.32
N ASN A 30 7.82 3.44 -17.90
CA ASN A 30 8.78 4.38 -17.29
C ASN A 30 8.20 5.14 -16.07
N ILE A 31 7.56 4.41 -15.18
CA ILE A 31 7.01 4.92 -13.93
C ILE A 31 7.80 4.30 -12.78
N TYR A 32 8.27 5.14 -11.85
CA TYR A 32 8.89 4.61 -10.64
C TYR A 32 7.82 3.88 -9.81
N THR A 33 7.98 2.56 -9.68
CA THR A 33 6.99 1.71 -9.06
C THR A 33 7.63 0.79 -8.03
N GLU A 34 7.13 0.82 -6.82
CA GLU A 34 7.50 -0.08 -5.73
C GLU A 34 6.39 -1.09 -5.50
N ILE A 35 6.73 -2.37 -5.55
CA ILE A 35 5.79 -3.46 -5.36
C ILE A 35 6.10 -4.12 -4.03
N ALA A 36 5.16 -4.06 -3.08
CA ALA A 36 5.27 -4.75 -1.79
C ALA A 36 4.65 -6.13 -1.87
N ALA A 37 5.42 -7.16 -1.54
CA ALA A 37 4.96 -8.54 -1.51
C ALA A 37 5.82 -9.37 -0.55
N GLY A 38 5.19 -10.14 0.34
CA GLY A 38 5.86 -11.02 1.29
C GLY A 38 6.86 -10.28 2.20
N GLY A 39 6.54 -9.04 2.60
CA GLY A 39 7.40 -8.19 3.43
C GLY A 39 8.66 -7.68 2.72
N LYS A 40 8.71 -7.72 1.39
CA LYS A 40 9.81 -7.26 0.55
C LYS A 40 9.33 -6.20 -0.44
N ILE A 41 10.26 -5.40 -0.95
CA ILE A 41 10.00 -4.42 -2.01
C ILE A 41 10.68 -4.89 -3.29
N TYR A 42 9.92 -4.86 -4.38
CA TYR A 42 10.39 -5.24 -5.72
C TYR A 42 10.38 -4.02 -6.63
N LEU A 43 11.38 -3.94 -7.50
CA LEU A 43 11.50 -2.92 -8.56
C LEU A 43 11.66 -3.59 -9.91
N GLU A 44 11.06 -2.99 -10.94
CA GLU A 44 11.33 -3.38 -12.32
C GLU A 44 12.77 -3.00 -12.71
N LYS A 45 13.51 -3.91 -13.34
CA LYS A 45 14.91 -3.71 -13.71
C LYS A 45 15.11 -2.47 -14.59
N ALA A 46 14.21 -2.22 -15.55
CA ALA A 46 14.27 -1.05 -16.41
C ALA A 46 14.25 0.27 -15.64
N VAL A 47 13.55 0.29 -14.50
CA VAL A 47 13.50 1.44 -13.57
C VAL A 47 14.72 1.45 -12.66
N ALA A 48 15.10 0.30 -12.11
CA ALA A 48 16.23 0.18 -11.18
C ALA A 48 17.58 0.56 -11.80
N ASP A 49 17.76 0.29 -13.11
CA ASP A 49 18.99 0.62 -13.84
C ASP A 49 19.13 2.14 -14.11
N HIS A 50 18.08 2.95 -13.90
CA HIS A 50 18.03 4.37 -14.25
C HIS A 50 17.31 5.22 -13.17
N LEU A 51 17.50 4.89 -11.90
CA LEU A 51 16.81 5.54 -10.78
C LEU A 51 16.95 7.06 -10.75
N GLU A 52 18.06 7.60 -11.24
CA GLU A 52 18.32 9.04 -11.35
C GLU A 52 17.33 9.80 -12.24
N GLN A 53 16.57 9.09 -13.09
CA GLN A 53 15.57 9.66 -13.99
C GLN A 53 14.17 9.76 -13.36
N TYR A 54 14.00 9.22 -12.15
CA TYR A 54 12.70 9.10 -11.51
C TYR A 54 12.61 9.93 -10.22
N PRO A 55 11.41 10.40 -9.85
CA PRO A 55 11.18 11.11 -8.61
C PRO A 55 11.13 10.15 -7.41
N VAL A 56 12.27 9.54 -7.07
CA VAL A 56 12.37 8.65 -5.91
C VAL A 56 12.12 9.45 -4.63
N PRO A 57 11.14 9.08 -3.79
CA PRO A 57 10.91 9.74 -2.52
C PRO A 57 12.18 9.73 -1.64
N SER A 58 12.53 10.86 -1.07
CA SER A 58 13.80 11.02 -0.32
C SER A 58 13.93 10.03 0.85
N HIS A 59 12.83 9.67 1.49
CA HIS A 59 12.81 8.68 2.57
C HIS A 59 12.99 7.24 2.10
N HIS A 60 12.91 6.97 0.77
CA HIS A 60 13.20 5.68 0.18
C HIS A 60 14.64 5.52 -0.31
N VAL A 61 15.36 6.62 -0.52
CA VAL A 61 16.74 6.60 -1.06
C VAL A 61 17.65 5.69 -0.23
N TRP A 62 17.61 5.81 1.10
CA TRP A 62 18.42 4.98 1.99
C TRP A 62 18.09 3.47 1.88
N PHE A 63 16.84 3.14 1.57
CA PHE A 63 16.40 1.75 1.39
C PHE A 63 17.00 1.15 0.12
N ILE A 64 17.07 1.99 -0.93
CA ILE A 64 17.67 1.64 -2.22
C ILE A 64 19.18 1.49 -2.06
N GLU A 65 19.85 2.46 -1.43
CA GLU A 65 21.28 2.44 -1.16
C GLU A 65 21.71 1.24 -0.30
N ALA A 66 20.85 0.80 0.60
CA ALA A 66 21.07 -0.41 1.40
C ALA A 66 20.87 -1.72 0.62
N GLY A 67 20.46 -1.66 -0.68
CA GLY A 67 20.25 -2.83 -1.53
C GLY A 67 19.16 -3.79 -1.02
N ARG A 68 18.12 -3.23 -0.40
CA ARG A 68 17.04 -4.02 0.22
C ARG A 68 15.88 -4.33 -0.72
N GLN A 69 15.93 -3.83 -1.96
CA GLN A 69 14.94 -4.16 -2.99
C GLN A 69 15.38 -5.40 -3.77
N ILE A 70 14.39 -6.09 -4.28
CA ILE A 70 14.57 -7.18 -5.24
C ILE A 70 14.30 -6.62 -6.63
N VAL A 71 15.32 -6.67 -7.50
CA VAL A 71 15.20 -6.21 -8.87
C VAL A 71 14.76 -7.38 -9.75
N ILE A 72 13.69 -7.17 -10.53
CA ILE A 72 13.08 -8.19 -11.39
C ILE A 72 12.86 -7.64 -12.80
N ASP A 73 13.03 -8.48 -13.82
CA ASP A 73 12.95 -8.05 -15.23
C ASP A 73 11.53 -7.73 -15.68
N LYS A 74 10.59 -8.64 -15.41
CA LYS A 74 9.19 -8.55 -15.83
C LYS A 74 8.27 -8.85 -14.65
N PRO A 75 7.83 -7.82 -13.93
CA PRO A 75 6.96 -7.99 -12.79
C PRO A 75 5.73 -8.85 -13.07
N SER A 76 5.04 -8.61 -14.19
CA SER A 76 3.84 -9.35 -14.57
C SER A 76 4.06 -10.86 -14.65
N ARG A 77 5.20 -11.27 -15.18
CA ARG A 77 5.57 -12.67 -15.29
C ARG A 77 6.10 -13.23 -13.96
N TYR A 78 6.94 -12.44 -13.29
CA TYR A 78 7.60 -12.87 -12.07
C TYR A 78 6.60 -13.26 -10.98
N PHE A 79 5.62 -12.40 -10.69
CA PHE A 79 4.64 -12.66 -9.63
C PHE A 79 3.74 -13.86 -9.94
N SER A 80 3.23 -13.98 -11.17
CA SER A 80 2.39 -15.11 -11.57
C SER A 80 3.13 -16.46 -11.54
N GLU A 81 4.37 -16.50 -12.07
CA GLU A 81 5.13 -17.75 -12.16
C GLU A 81 5.71 -18.22 -10.83
N ASN A 82 6.01 -17.30 -9.89
CA ASN A 82 6.54 -17.66 -8.58
C ASN A 82 5.48 -17.83 -7.50
N GLY A 83 4.19 -17.68 -7.83
CA GLY A 83 3.11 -17.87 -6.88
C GLY A 83 3.10 -16.80 -5.77
N ILE A 84 3.51 -15.56 -6.07
CA ILE A 84 3.63 -14.48 -5.09
C ILE A 84 2.47 -13.49 -5.26
N GLY A 85 1.73 -13.26 -4.18
CA GLY A 85 0.68 -12.24 -4.11
C GLY A 85 1.22 -10.87 -3.73
N ILE A 86 0.67 -9.81 -4.32
CA ILE A 86 1.03 -8.42 -4.05
C ILE A 86 0.15 -7.85 -2.93
N GLU A 87 0.78 -7.22 -1.94
CA GLU A 87 0.11 -6.52 -0.83
C GLU A 87 -0.26 -5.09 -1.22
N LYS A 88 0.65 -4.41 -1.93
CA LYS A 88 0.51 -3.00 -2.29
C LYS A 88 1.42 -2.64 -3.44
N VAL A 89 1.00 -1.67 -4.25
CA VAL A 89 1.86 -1.02 -5.25
C VAL A 89 1.83 0.49 -5.04
N ASN A 90 3.01 1.11 -5.00
CA ASN A 90 3.18 2.56 -5.03
C ASN A 90 3.76 2.98 -6.37
N MET A 91 3.15 3.94 -7.02
CA MET A 91 3.60 4.53 -8.28
C MET A 91 3.88 6.02 -8.06
N TYR A 92 4.99 6.52 -8.57
CA TYR A 92 5.42 7.91 -8.41
C TYR A 92 5.82 8.53 -9.75
N GLY A 93 5.52 9.81 -9.89
CA GLY A 93 5.85 10.56 -11.09
C GLY A 93 5.11 10.07 -12.33
N ILE A 94 3.86 9.69 -12.19
CA ILE A 94 3.03 9.22 -13.30
C ILE A 94 2.82 10.38 -14.28
N PRO A 95 3.22 10.23 -15.57
CA PRO A 95 2.99 11.24 -16.59
C PRO A 95 1.52 11.65 -16.68
N ALA A 96 1.22 12.94 -16.77
CA ALA A 96 -0.16 13.46 -16.77
C ALA A 96 -1.07 12.77 -17.81
N GLY A 97 -0.53 12.39 -18.98
CA GLY A 97 -1.28 11.67 -20.01
C GLY A 97 -1.62 10.21 -19.68
N LEU A 98 -1.04 9.63 -18.62
CA LEU A 98 -1.28 8.25 -18.21
C LEU A 98 -2.10 8.13 -16.92
N GLN A 99 -2.26 9.21 -16.16
CA GLN A 99 -2.87 9.17 -14.83
C GLN A 99 -4.28 8.60 -14.85
N GLN A 100 -5.16 9.17 -15.69
CA GLN A 100 -6.54 8.68 -15.79
C GLN A 100 -6.62 7.27 -16.36
N GLN A 101 -5.77 6.94 -17.33
CA GLN A 101 -5.74 5.60 -17.92
C GLN A 101 -5.35 4.55 -16.88
N ILE A 102 -4.31 4.81 -16.06
CA ILE A 102 -3.88 3.91 -14.98
C ILE A 102 -4.98 3.73 -13.95
N TYR A 103 -5.60 4.84 -13.54
CA TYR A 103 -6.74 4.79 -12.62
C TYR A 103 -7.85 3.88 -13.15
N ASP A 104 -8.28 4.10 -14.39
CA ASP A 104 -9.33 3.32 -15.02
C ASP A 104 -8.96 1.85 -15.18
N GLU A 105 -7.71 1.53 -15.56
CA GLU A 105 -7.22 0.15 -15.69
C GLU A 105 -7.25 -0.58 -14.34
N VAL A 106 -6.86 0.07 -13.25
CA VAL A 106 -6.89 -0.52 -11.90
C VAL A 106 -8.34 -0.74 -11.45
N GLU A 107 -9.18 0.28 -11.51
CA GLU A 107 -10.57 0.19 -11.02
C GLU A 107 -11.42 -0.79 -11.85
N HIS A 108 -11.26 -0.83 -13.17
CA HIS A 108 -11.97 -1.78 -14.02
C HIS A 108 -11.48 -3.24 -13.87
N SER A 109 -10.33 -3.45 -13.24
CA SER A 109 -9.84 -4.82 -12.97
C SER A 109 -10.77 -5.59 -12.03
N GLY A 110 -11.44 -4.88 -11.10
CA GLY A 110 -12.27 -5.45 -10.06
C GLY A 110 -11.51 -6.22 -8.97
N VAL A 111 -10.16 -6.29 -9.06
CA VAL A 111 -9.32 -7.02 -8.09
C VAL A 111 -8.47 -6.07 -7.23
N ALA A 112 -8.31 -4.83 -7.65
CA ALA A 112 -7.56 -3.80 -6.94
C ALA A 112 -8.33 -2.48 -6.91
N HIS A 113 -7.93 -1.60 -6.00
CA HIS A 113 -8.54 -0.28 -5.79
C HIS A 113 -7.46 0.76 -5.51
N ILE A 114 -7.60 1.97 -6.10
CA ILE A 114 -6.75 3.12 -5.83
C ILE A 114 -7.38 3.96 -4.73
N THR A 115 -6.63 4.24 -3.67
CA THR A 115 -7.11 4.99 -2.50
C THR A 115 -6.90 6.49 -2.62
N ASP A 116 -5.92 6.89 -3.42
CA ASP A 116 -5.59 8.30 -3.63
C ASP A 116 -6.34 8.88 -4.84
N PRO A 117 -6.59 10.20 -4.86
CA PRO A 117 -7.15 10.84 -6.06
C PRO A 117 -6.19 10.68 -7.25
N VAL A 118 -6.76 10.74 -8.46
CA VAL A 118 -5.97 10.71 -9.71
C VAL A 118 -4.91 11.80 -9.68
N GLY A 119 -3.64 11.43 -9.86
CA GLY A 119 -2.51 12.33 -9.77
C GLY A 119 -1.19 11.69 -10.18
N GLU A 120 -0.10 12.45 -9.98
CA GLU A 120 1.26 11.97 -10.31
C GLU A 120 1.74 10.84 -9.39
N ASN A 121 1.15 10.69 -8.21
CA ASN A 121 1.44 9.58 -7.30
C ASN A 121 0.12 8.84 -7.01
N MET A 122 0.16 7.53 -7.14
CA MET A 122 -0.99 6.67 -6.84
C MET A 122 -0.54 5.41 -6.11
N GLN A 123 -1.44 4.89 -5.29
CA GLN A 123 -1.26 3.60 -4.64
C GLN A 123 -2.47 2.73 -4.92
N PHE A 124 -2.22 1.46 -5.21
CA PHE A 124 -3.33 0.49 -5.21
C PHE A 124 -3.10 -0.67 -4.25
N PHE A 125 -4.19 -1.19 -3.78
CA PHE A 125 -4.29 -2.30 -2.85
C PHE A 125 -5.26 -3.35 -3.40
N PRO A 126 -5.28 -4.57 -2.84
CA PRO A 126 -6.34 -5.54 -3.11
C PRO A 126 -7.72 -4.92 -2.89
N GLN A 127 -8.67 -5.26 -3.75
CA GLN A 127 -10.06 -4.80 -3.63
C GLN A 127 -10.65 -5.19 -2.29
N GLY A 128 -11.36 -4.26 -1.65
CA GLY A 128 -12.01 -4.49 -0.35
C GLY A 128 -11.03 -4.60 0.82
N LEU A 129 -9.81 -4.04 0.70
CA LEU A 129 -8.88 -3.93 1.81
C LEU A 129 -9.56 -3.26 3.01
N ASP A 130 -9.51 -3.91 4.16
CA ASP A 130 -9.98 -3.39 5.44
C ASP A 130 -8.91 -3.63 6.51
N ARG A 131 -8.25 -2.55 6.91
CA ARG A 131 -7.18 -2.61 7.93
C ARG A 131 -7.68 -3.12 9.28
N THR A 132 -8.97 -2.95 9.59
CA THR A 132 -9.53 -3.43 10.87
C THR A 132 -9.54 -4.95 10.96
N ARG A 133 -9.58 -5.67 9.83
CA ARG A 133 -9.50 -7.14 9.84
C ARG A 133 -8.17 -7.63 10.41
N GLY A 134 -7.06 -7.05 9.96
CA GLY A 134 -5.73 -7.36 10.50
C GLY A 134 -5.61 -7.02 11.99
N ILE A 135 -6.12 -5.84 12.37
CA ILE A 135 -6.17 -5.41 13.78
C ILE A 135 -6.97 -6.42 14.60
N ARG A 136 -8.19 -6.77 14.20
CA ARG A 136 -9.05 -7.74 14.93
C ARG A 136 -8.36 -9.10 15.08
N LYS A 137 -7.71 -9.61 14.03
CA LYS A 137 -6.96 -10.88 14.10
C LYS A 137 -5.82 -10.83 15.14
N LEU A 138 -5.11 -9.70 15.21
CA LEU A 138 -4.08 -9.50 16.23
C LEU A 138 -4.71 -9.44 17.63
N LEU A 139 -5.78 -8.71 17.80
CA LEU A 139 -6.48 -8.55 19.08
C LEU A 139 -7.06 -9.87 19.58
N ASP A 140 -7.67 -10.68 18.70
CA ASP A 140 -8.15 -12.03 19.02
C ASP A 140 -7.00 -12.89 19.61
N LYS A 141 -5.81 -12.83 18.99
CA LYS A 141 -4.62 -13.54 19.47
C LYS A 141 -4.13 -13.03 20.83
N LEU A 142 -4.31 -11.75 21.11
CA LEU A 142 -3.91 -11.11 22.37
C LEU A 142 -4.99 -11.17 23.48
N GLY A 143 -6.22 -11.57 23.16
CA GLY A 143 -7.35 -11.55 24.08
C GLY A 143 -7.80 -10.12 24.44
N ILE A 144 -7.65 -9.17 23.52
CA ILE A 144 -7.98 -7.74 23.68
C ILE A 144 -9.18 -7.42 22.78
N SER A 145 -10.12 -6.59 23.26
CA SER A 145 -11.23 -6.12 22.43
C SER A 145 -10.93 -4.77 21.76
N MET A 146 -11.67 -4.44 20.69
CA MET A 146 -11.51 -3.15 19.99
C MET A 146 -11.78 -1.94 20.89
N GLU A 147 -12.64 -2.06 21.88
CA GLU A 147 -12.94 -1.01 22.86
C GLU A 147 -11.73 -0.68 23.76
N GLN A 148 -10.74 -1.56 23.82
CA GLN A 148 -9.49 -1.37 24.57
C GLN A 148 -8.35 -0.81 23.69
N VAL A 149 -8.62 -0.53 22.40
CA VAL A 149 -7.64 -0.03 21.44
C VAL A 149 -7.76 1.49 21.28
N MET A 150 -6.63 2.15 21.17
CA MET A 150 -6.52 3.50 20.64
C MET A 150 -5.90 3.43 19.24
N SER A 151 -6.58 4.01 18.25
CA SER A 151 -6.05 4.19 16.88
C SER A 151 -5.73 5.65 16.65
N ILE A 152 -4.60 5.91 15.99
CA ILE A 152 -4.18 7.26 15.58
C ILE A 152 -3.92 7.23 14.07
N GLY A 153 -4.54 8.14 13.32
CA GLY A 153 -4.42 8.20 11.87
C GLY A 153 -4.48 9.61 11.29
N ASP A 154 -4.20 9.73 9.98
CA ASP A 154 -4.18 10.99 9.26
C ASP A 154 -4.86 10.92 7.89
N SER A 155 -5.20 9.73 7.41
CA SER A 155 -5.64 9.49 6.04
C SER A 155 -6.96 8.71 5.95
N VAL A 156 -7.52 8.64 4.75
CA VAL A 156 -8.71 7.85 4.44
C VAL A 156 -8.52 6.37 4.81
N LEU A 157 -7.31 5.86 4.70
CA LEU A 157 -6.99 4.46 5.01
C LEU A 157 -7.07 4.13 6.51
N ASP A 158 -7.04 5.14 7.37
CA ASP A 158 -7.08 4.97 8.82
C ASP A 158 -8.50 5.13 9.37
N ALA A 159 -9.43 5.65 8.56
CA ALA A 159 -10.77 6.02 9.00
C ALA A 159 -11.52 4.88 9.68
N GLU A 160 -11.47 3.67 9.10
CA GLU A 160 -12.16 2.51 9.69
C GLU A 160 -11.56 2.09 11.03
N ALA A 161 -10.24 2.13 11.15
CA ALA A 161 -9.57 1.82 12.41
C ALA A 161 -9.88 2.87 13.48
N VAL A 162 -9.90 4.16 13.10
CA VAL A 162 -10.28 5.26 14.00
C VAL A 162 -11.72 5.09 14.50
N ARG A 163 -12.67 4.80 13.61
CA ARG A 163 -14.09 4.58 13.99
C ARG A 163 -14.32 3.35 14.86
N ALA A 164 -13.56 2.28 14.59
CA ALA A 164 -13.78 0.99 15.24
C ALA A 164 -13.13 0.85 16.62
N SER A 165 -12.15 1.69 16.94
CA SER A 165 -11.40 1.64 18.18
C SER A 165 -12.18 2.24 19.35
N GLY A 166 -11.88 1.82 20.58
CA GLY A 166 -12.43 2.43 21.80
C GLY A 166 -12.03 3.89 21.98
N VAL A 167 -10.87 4.30 21.36
CA VAL A 167 -10.45 5.70 21.27
C VAL A 167 -9.88 5.93 19.88
N GLY A 168 -10.58 6.72 19.08
CA GLY A 168 -10.15 7.16 17.76
C GLY A 168 -9.49 8.53 17.84
N VAL A 169 -8.25 8.64 17.38
CA VAL A 169 -7.47 9.89 17.37
C VAL A 169 -7.06 10.23 15.95
N VAL A 170 -7.13 11.51 15.60
CA VAL A 170 -6.73 12.01 14.29
C VAL A 170 -5.77 13.17 14.45
N VAL A 171 -4.71 13.21 13.62
CA VAL A 171 -3.74 14.31 13.66
C VAL A 171 -4.31 15.61 13.07
N GLY A 172 -3.82 16.76 13.55
CA GLY A 172 -4.39 18.05 13.22
C GLY A 172 -4.36 18.48 11.74
N ASN A 173 -3.48 17.88 10.93
CA ASN A 173 -3.40 18.11 9.47
C ASN A 173 -4.21 17.11 8.63
N ALA A 174 -4.95 16.19 9.25
CA ALA A 174 -5.86 15.30 8.53
C ALA A 174 -7.04 16.04 7.89
N PRO A 175 -7.73 15.42 6.89
CA PRO A 175 -8.95 15.99 6.31
C PRO A 175 -10.04 16.27 7.36
N GLN A 176 -10.82 17.33 7.15
CA GLN A 176 -11.83 17.78 8.14
C GLN A 176 -12.86 16.68 8.43
N TRP A 177 -13.36 15.99 7.39
CA TRP A 177 -14.34 14.91 7.57
C TRP A 177 -13.84 13.80 8.51
N LEU A 178 -12.52 13.48 8.47
CA LEU A 178 -11.94 12.45 9.35
C LEU A 178 -11.81 12.97 10.80
N LYS A 179 -11.51 14.26 10.97
CA LYS A 179 -11.49 14.90 12.30
C LYS A 179 -12.88 14.91 12.95
N ASP A 180 -13.93 15.08 12.14
CA ASP A 180 -15.31 15.11 12.62
C ASP A 180 -15.80 13.74 13.12
N GLU A 181 -15.10 12.66 12.75
CA GLU A 181 -15.40 11.29 13.15
C GLU A 181 -14.54 10.77 14.32
N ALA A 182 -13.52 11.52 14.72
CA ALA A 182 -12.59 11.12 15.79
C ALA A 182 -13.04 11.59 17.17
N ASP A 183 -12.68 10.83 18.20
CA ASP A 183 -12.88 11.26 19.59
C ASP A 183 -11.96 12.42 19.96
N PHE A 184 -10.73 12.41 19.43
CA PHE A 184 -9.72 13.44 19.68
C PHE A 184 -8.97 13.84 18.43
N VAL A 185 -8.59 15.12 18.37
CA VAL A 185 -7.73 15.69 17.32
C VAL A 185 -6.48 16.25 17.98
N THR A 186 -5.29 15.82 17.50
CA THR A 186 -4.01 16.34 18.02
C THR A 186 -3.66 17.68 17.38
N ALA A 187 -2.56 18.30 17.80
CA ALA A 187 -1.92 19.37 17.06
C ALA A 187 -1.44 18.85 15.69
N PRO A 188 -1.34 19.68 14.65
CA PRO A 188 -0.68 19.29 13.40
C PRO A 188 0.83 19.06 13.64
N PHE A 189 1.42 18.19 12.83
CA PHE A 189 2.88 17.95 12.82
C PHE A 189 3.56 18.66 11.68
#